data_beb4af5d0b74b5365ca81f5a5087e533
#
_entry.id   beb4af5d0b74b5365ca81f5a5087e533
#
_cell.length_a   1.000
_cell.length_b   1.000
_cell.length_c   1.000
_cell.angle_alpha   90.00
_cell.angle_beta   90.00
_cell.angle_gamma   90.00
#
_symmetry.space_group_name_H-M   'P 1'
#
loop_
_entity.id
_entity.type
_entity.pdbx_description
1 polymer ?
#
loop_
_entity_poly.entity_id
_entity_poly.type
_entity_poly.pdbx_seq_one_letter_code
_entity_poly.pdbx_strand_id
1 'polypeptide(L)'
;MIKKMLYQGLICTFPKLTTRYVRRNEDYYMLTLKSSYIKHKTSIYSFFKKAAAITGAVVITACSFSACTPFGGSASRYNNADEQYNAADNESFNAFTDSLFRELASSDSLSLHALLENPCEYGIDDYDITLGRIDIDNIDDTSDITDYITKLNAFDKASLSKSQQITYDLLNKYLYTTLNYSDLYLLNTDLTPTIGIQIQLPLLFSEYTFMEKKDVEEYIQLLSDVDGYFNNLLEFEALRSVRGYTLSDDLLDEVISSCKSIADSAGDAEGMFIGTFNSRVDDLIFLTDDEKNVYKKQNEDAVINHVIPGYNALITTLASFKGTNQYSGGICNYPDGARYFEGLLESCLGWSKSIDEYNDLLDSYIRSYSIAVSYTHLRAHETGAYLV
;
A
#
# COMPACT_ATOMS: atom_id res chain seq x y z
N MET A 1 0.05 -0.09 14.83
CA MET A 1 -1.26 -0.45 14.27
C MET A 1 -1.75 0.54 13.22
N ILE A 2 -1.76 1.86 13.46
CA ILE A 2 -2.07 2.90 12.46
C ILE A 2 -1.26 2.72 11.16
N LYS A 3 0.06 2.47 11.28
CA LYS A 3 0.98 2.17 10.17
C LYS A 3 0.51 1.02 9.28
N LYS A 4 -0.06 -0.02 9.88
CA LYS A 4 -0.47 -1.24 9.20
C LYS A 4 -1.77 -1.08 8.42
N MET A 5 -2.72 -0.27 8.91
CA MET A 5 -3.99 0.00 8.23
C MET A 5 -3.83 0.97 7.06
N LEU A 6 -2.89 1.93 7.12
CA LEU A 6 -2.52 2.77 5.97
C LEU A 6 -1.96 1.94 4.80
N TYR A 7 -1.13 0.96 5.12
CA TYR A 7 -0.56 0.04 4.12
C TYR A 7 -1.63 -0.85 3.47
N GLN A 8 -2.63 -1.28 4.23
CA GLN A 8 -3.73 -2.12 3.73
C GLN A 8 -4.77 -1.35 2.91
N GLY A 9 -5.05 -0.10 3.23
CA GLY A 9 -5.87 0.77 2.39
C GLY A 9 -5.29 0.93 0.98
N LEU A 10 -3.96 0.91 0.84
CA LEU A 10 -3.24 0.92 -0.43
C LEU A 10 -3.36 -0.41 -1.22
N ILE A 11 -3.47 -1.54 -0.51
CA ILE A 11 -3.49 -2.89 -1.12
C ILE A 11 -4.88 -3.28 -1.63
N CYS A 12 -5.95 -2.83 -1.00
CA CYS A 12 -7.32 -3.18 -1.40
C CYS A 12 -7.79 -2.58 -2.73
N THR A 13 -7.01 -1.69 -3.36
CA THR A 13 -7.39 -1.00 -4.61
C THR A 13 -6.93 -1.68 -5.90
N PHE A 14 -6.35 -2.88 -5.85
CA PHE A 14 -5.94 -3.59 -7.05
C PHE A 14 -7.10 -4.31 -7.75
N PRO A 15 -7.48 -3.93 -8.99
CA PRO A 15 -8.31 -4.79 -9.81
C PRO A 15 -7.47 -5.99 -10.30
N LYS A 16 -8.02 -7.20 -10.17
CA LYS A 16 -7.45 -8.42 -10.71
C LYS A 16 -7.03 -8.23 -12.17
N LEU A 17 -5.76 -8.31 -12.47
CA LEU A 17 -5.24 -8.51 -13.81
C LEU A 17 -5.62 -9.91 -14.27
N THR A 18 -6.75 -10.03 -14.94
CA THR A 18 -7.11 -11.27 -15.63
C THR A 18 -6.29 -11.39 -16.90
N THR A 19 -5.30 -12.25 -16.90
CA THR A 19 -4.62 -12.71 -18.10
C THR A 19 -5.63 -13.48 -18.96
N ARG A 20 -6.10 -12.90 -20.07
CA ARG A 20 -6.86 -13.61 -21.08
C ARG A 20 -5.92 -14.32 -22.04
N TYR A 21 -5.89 -15.64 -21.98
CA TYR A 21 -5.31 -16.47 -23.04
C TYR A 21 -6.35 -16.63 -24.17
N VAL A 22 -6.00 -16.21 -25.34
CA VAL A 22 -6.78 -16.51 -26.57
C VAL A 22 -6.09 -17.63 -27.31
N ARG A 23 -6.76 -18.77 -27.40
CA ARG A 23 -6.31 -19.93 -28.16
C ARG A 23 -6.71 -19.76 -29.63
N ARG A 24 -5.75 -19.75 -30.53
CA ARG A 24 -5.96 -19.88 -31.96
C ARG A 24 -4.87 -20.78 -32.53
N ASN A 25 -5.30 -21.98 -33.01
CA ASN A 25 -4.50 -22.99 -33.68
C ASN A 25 -3.13 -23.32 -33.05
N GLU A 26 -3.13 -24.30 -32.14
CA GLU A 26 -2.00 -25.11 -31.65
C GLU A 26 -0.68 -24.40 -31.25
N ASP A 27 -0.52 -23.09 -31.48
CA ASP A 27 0.64 -22.31 -31.09
C ASP A 27 0.26 -21.19 -30.09
N TYR A 28 0.98 -21.12 -28.98
CA TYR A 28 0.87 -20.03 -28.00
C TYR A 28 1.80 -18.90 -28.41
N TYR A 29 1.22 -17.80 -28.93
CA TYR A 29 1.97 -16.57 -29.14
C TYR A 29 1.83 -15.65 -27.93
N MET A 30 2.97 -15.36 -27.32
CA MET A 30 3.10 -14.26 -26.36
C MET A 30 3.07 -12.94 -27.16
N LEU A 31 1.89 -12.32 -27.27
CA LEU A 31 1.78 -10.96 -27.78
C LEU A 31 2.47 -9.99 -26.80
N THR A 32 3.72 -9.70 -27.10
CA THR A 32 4.48 -8.65 -26.41
C THR A 32 3.89 -7.28 -26.74
N LEU A 33 3.02 -6.80 -25.88
CA LEU A 33 2.51 -5.42 -25.88
C LEU A 33 3.61 -4.43 -25.39
N LYS A 34 4.77 -4.41 -26.09
CA LYS A 34 5.88 -3.50 -25.72
C LYS A 34 5.52 -2.01 -25.85
N SER A 35 4.57 -1.65 -26.71
CA SER A 35 4.17 -0.24 -26.89
C SER A 35 3.02 0.21 -25.98
N SER A 36 2.15 -0.71 -25.56
CA SER A 36 1.05 -0.42 -24.65
C SER A 36 1.50 -0.42 -23.18
N TYR A 37 2.57 -1.17 -22.88
CA TYR A 37 3.12 -1.30 -21.52
C TYR A 37 3.71 0.04 -20.99
N ILE A 38 4.38 0.81 -21.86
CA ILE A 38 4.95 2.11 -21.47
C ILE A 38 3.84 3.16 -21.22
N LYS A 39 2.75 3.14 -22.02
CA LYS A 39 1.60 4.04 -21.80
C LYS A 39 0.75 3.62 -20.59
N HIS A 40 0.70 2.32 -20.28
CA HIS A 40 0.02 1.85 -19.07
C HIS A 40 0.88 2.00 -17.81
N LYS A 41 2.21 1.94 -17.92
CA LYS A 41 3.10 2.21 -16.78
C LYS A 41 2.93 3.64 -16.24
N THR A 42 2.81 4.63 -17.14
CA THR A 42 2.48 6.02 -16.74
C THR A 42 1.04 6.16 -16.22
N SER A 43 0.10 5.36 -16.69
CA SER A 43 -1.29 5.38 -16.20
C SER A 43 -1.43 4.66 -14.86
N ILE A 44 -0.73 3.55 -14.66
CA ILE A 44 -0.69 2.81 -13.38
C ILE A 44 0.07 3.64 -12.32
N TYR A 45 1.19 4.25 -12.67
CA TYR A 45 1.92 5.16 -11.78
C TYR A 45 1.10 6.42 -11.44
N SER A 46 0.35 6.95 -12.40
CA SER A 46 -0.63 8.02 -12.18
C SER A 46 -1.83 7.56 -11.36
N PHE A 47 -2.24 6.30 -11.47
CA PHE A 47 -3.31 5.71 -10.66
C PHE A 47 -2.81 5.41 -9.23
N PHE A 48 -1.57 4.95 -9.06
CA PHE A 48 -0.94 4.81 -7.75
C PHE A 48 -0.66 6.17 -7.09
N LYS A 49 -0.17 7.16 -7.83
CA LYS A 49 -0.14 8.55 -7.36
C LYS A 49 -1.55 9.04 -6.99
N LYS A 50 -2.58 8.62 -7.68
CA LYS A 50 -3.97 8.99 -7.38
C LYS A 50 -4.59 8.17 -6.25
N ALA A 51 -4.23 6.91 -6.07
CA ALA A 51 -4.76 6.06 -4.99
C ALA A 51 -3.97 6.25 -3.67
N ALA A 52 -2.66 6.34 -3.70
CA ALA A 52 -1.84 6.87 -2.60
C ALA A 52 -2.21 8.34 -2.33
N ALA A 53 -2.47 9.11 -3.39
CA ALA A 53 -3.07 10.42 -3.30
C ALA A 53 -4.50 10.36 -2.75
N ILE A 54 -5.30 9.36 -2.83
CA ILE A 54 -6.64 9.33 -2.23
C ILE A 54 -6.59 8.97 -0.74
N THR A 55 -5.72 8.07 -0.29
CA THR A 55 -5.55 7.79 1.16
C THR A 55 -4.58 8.76 1.84
N GLY A 56 -3.52 9.18 1.20
CA GLY A 56 -2.65 10.27 1.65
C GLY A 56 -3.07 11.67 1.14
N ALA A 57 -3.75 11.84 -0.01
CA ALA A 57 -4.20 13.13 -0.53
C ALA A 57 -5.41 13.69 0.19
N VAL A 58 -6.10 12.91 0.97
CA VAL A 58 -7.05 13.45 1.95
C VAL A 58 -6.30 14.25 3.02
N VAL A 59 -5.11 13.83 3.39
CA VAL A 59 -4.21 14.58 4.27
C VAL A 59 -3.42 15.63 3.47
N ILE A 60 -2.95 15.34 2.24
CA ILE A 60 -2.10 16.20 1.40
C ILE A 60 -2.89 17.31 0.68
N THR A 61 -4.14 17.08 0.27
CA THR A 61 -4.94 18.13 -0.41
C THR A 61 -5.32 19.26 0.54
N ALA A 62 -5.31 19.03 1.85
CA ALA A 62 -5.47 20.08 2.82
C ALA A 62 -4.21 20.97 2.97
N CYS A 63 -3.02 20.42 2.73
CA CYS A 63 -1.74 21.12 2.91
C CYS A 63 -1.26 21.90 1.68
N SER A 64 -1.66 21.47 0.46
CA SER A 64 -1.06 21.98 -0.80
C SER A 64 -1.72 23.26 -1.37
N PHE A 65 -2.82 23.76 -0.80
CA PHE A 65 -3.48 24.95 -1.33
C PHE A 65 -2.96 26.29 -0.76
N SER A 66 -1.96 26.27 0.09
CA SER A 66 -1.40 27.51 0.68
C SER A 66 -0.17 28.08 -0.03
N ALA A 67 0.37 27.44 -1.07
CA ALA A 67 1.55 27.95 -1.76
C ALA A 67 1.43 27.90 -3.29
N CYS A 68 1.47 29.09 -3.89
CA CYS A 68 1.84 29.44 -5.27
C CYS A 68 0.79 29.41 -6.37
N THR A 69 0.40 30.60 -6.76
CA THR A 69 0.03 31.03 -8.12
C THR A 69 1.28 31.21 -9.00
N PRO A 70 1.24 31.34 -10.34
CA PRO A 70 0.25 30.93 -11.32
C PRO A 70 0.84 30.24 -12.56
N PHE A 71 0.18 29.26 -13.15
CA PHE A 71 0.35 29.00 -14.58
C PHE A 71 -1.01 28.82 -15.23
N GLY A 72 -1.29 29.67 -16.23
CA GLY A 72 -2.57 29.74 -16.91
C GLY A 72 -2.81 28.53 -17.82
N GLY A 73 -4.00 27.96 -17.69
CA GLY A 73 -4.58 26.97 -18.60
C GLY A 73 -6.08 26.93 -18.38
N SER A 74 -6.82 27.14 -19.44
CA SER A 74 -8.28 27.33 -19.51
C SER A 74 -9.07 26.30 -18.70
N ALA A 75 -9.66 26.72 -17.60
CA ALA A 75 -10.66 25.96 -16.86
C ALA A 75 -12.03 26.10 -17.55
N SER A 76 -12.64 24.98 -17.91
CA SER A 76 -14.02 24.93 -18.38
C SER A 76 -14.96 25.27 -17.23
N ARG A 77 -15.96 26.06 -17.54
CA ARG A 77 -16.95 26.60 -16.64
C ARG A 77 -17.72 25.52 -15.88
N TYR A 78 -17.49 25.42 -14.58
CA TYR A 78 -18.51 24.98 -13.64
C TYR A 78 -19.14 26.23 -13.01
N ASN A 79 -20.45 26.26 -12.97
CA ASN A 79 -21.23 27.42 -12.53
C ASN A 79 -21.00 27.69 -11.03
N ASN A 80 -20.50 28.88 -10.73
CA ASN A 80 -20.42 29.49 -9.41
C ASN A 80 -21.82 29.75 -8.86
N ALA A 81 -22.29 28.86 -7.99
CA ALA A 81 -23.49 29.17 -7.17
C ALA A 81 -23.19 29.05 -5.64
N ASP A 82 -21.96 28.68 -5.25
CA ASP A 82 -21.60 28.43 -3.84
C ASP A 82 -20.45 29.30 -3.30
N GLU A 83 -20.13 30.43 -3.93
CA GLU A 83 -19.01 31.30 -3.51
C GLU A 83 -19.27 32.13 -2.23
N GLN A 84 -20.37 31.97 -1.54
CA GLN A 84 -20.76 32.95 -0.49
C GLN A 84 -20.50 32.46 0.96
N TYR A 85 -19.89 31.30 1.18
CA TYR A 85 -19.56 30.78 2.54
C TYR A 85 -18.24 29.98 2.58
N ASN A 86 -17.11 30.57 2.17
CA ASN A 86 -15.81 29.99 2.50
C ASN A 86 -15.26 30.71 3.75
N ALA A 87 -15.39 30.08 4.91
CA ALA A 87 -14.58 30.46 6.06
C ALA A 87 -13.10 30.41 5.64
N ALA A 88 -12.29 31.33 6.14
CA ALA A 88 -10.83 31.24 6.00
C ALA A 88 -10.35 29.92 6.67
N ASP A 89 -9.26 29.36 6.14
CA ASP A 89 -8.67 28.17 6.73
C ASP A 89 -8.26 28.41 8.19
N ASN A 90 -8.54 27.43 9.04
CA ASN A 90 -8.11 27.42 10.42
C ASN A 90 -6.66 26.93 10.49
N GLU A 91 -5.74 27.84 10.80
CA GLU A 91 -4.31 27.52 10.86
C GLU A 91 -3.96 26.48 11.92
N SER A 92 -4.67 26.47 13.06
CA SER A 92 -4.45 25.44 14.10
C SER A 92 -4.88 24.05 13.62
N PHE A 93 -5.93 23.96 12.82
CA PHE A 93 -6.34 22.70 12.21
C PHE A 93 -5.32 22.24 11.16
N ASN A 94 -4.82 23.14 10.33
CA ASN A 94 -3.75 22.81 9.37
C ASN A 94 -2.50 22.32 10.10
N ALA A 95 -2.06 23.02 11.16
CA ALA A 95 -0.90 22.62 11.95
C ALA A 95 -1.08 21.22 12.59
N PHE A 96 -2.28 20.90 13.05
CA PHE A 96 -2.62 19.57 13.58
C PHE A 96 -2.53 18.50 12.47
N THR A 97 -3.15 18.74 11.33
CA THR A 97 -3.13 17.77 10.22
C THR A 97 -1.74 17.58 9.63
N ASP A 98 -0.94 18.65 9.53
CA ASP A 98 0.44 18.61 9.08
C ASP A 98 1.33 17.80 10.04
N SER A 99 1.14 18.00 11.36
CA SER A 99 1.87 17.24 12.37
C SER A 99 1.55 15.75 12.29
N LEU A 100 0.26 15.41 12.19
CA LEU A 100 -0.19 14.03 12.05
C LEU A 100 0.33 13.39 10.76
N PHE A 101 0.30 14.14 9.65
CA PHE A 101 0.85 13.67 8.38
C PHE A 101 2.34 13.34 8.47
N ARG A 102 3.15 14.27 9.02
CA ARG A 102 4.60 14.04 9.17
C ARG A 102 4.90 12.81 10.02
N GLU A 103 4.24 12.68 11.15
CA GLU A 103 4.42 11.55 12.05
C GLU A 103 4.06 10.21 11.37
N LEU A 104 2.94 10.15 10.67
CA LEU A 104 2.52 8.94 9.96
C LEU A 104 3.41 8.65 8.76
N ALA A 105 3.81 9.66 7.98
CA ALA A 105 4.64 9.49 6.79
C ALA A 105 6.05 9.05 7.12
N SER A 106 6.64 9.58 8.22
CA SER A 106 7.99 9.23 8.66
C SER A 106 8.09 7.91 9.44
N SER A 107 6.99 7.18 9.55
CA SER A 107 6.93 5.96 10.35
C SER A 107 7.73 4.78 9.80
N ASP A 108 7.94 4.73 8.49
CA ASP A 108 8.88 3.86 7.82
C ASP A 108 9.43 4.57 6.58
N SER A 109 10.74 4.48 6.39
CA SER A 109 11.43 5.27 5.37
C SER A 109 11.16 4.79 3.94
N LEU A 110 10.88 3.49 3.76
CA LEU A 110 10.59 2.94 2.43
C LEU A 110 9.24 3.46 1.92
N SER A 111 8.23 3.48 2.78
CA SER A 111 6.92 4.08 2.47
C SER A 111 7.01 5.60 2.32
N LEU A 112 7.84 6.27 3.11
CA LEU A 112 8.08 7.71 3.00
C LEU A 112 8.57 8.08 1.59
N HIS A 113 9.61 7.40 1.09
CA HIS A 113 10.16 7.64 -0.25
C HIS A 113 9.24 7.17 -1.38
N ALA A 114 8.40 6.16 -1.14
CA ALA A 114 7.35 5.78 -2.09
C ALA A 114 6.22 6.82 -2.17
N LEU A 115 5.94 7.52 -1.07
CA LEU A 115 4.89 8.52 -0.96
C LEU A 115 5.34 9.91 -1.43
N LEU A 116 6.55 10.33 -1.06
CA LEU A 116 7.10 11.67 -1.28
C LEU A 116 8.41 11.58 -2.06
N GLU A 117 8.49 12.33 -3.15
CA GLU A 117 9.73 12.46 -3.95
C GLU A 117 10.80 13.26 -3.19
N ASN A 118 10.39 14.24 -2.40
CA ASN A 118 11.27 15.07 -1.58
C ASN A 118 10.61 15.34 -0.21
N PRO A 119 10.88 14.52 0.83
CA PRO A 119 10.32 14.68 2.16
C PRO A 119 10.59 16.05 2.80
N CYS A 120 11.74 16.66 2.53
CA CYS A 120 12.12 17.98 3.08
C CYS A 120 11.13 19.09 2.69
N GLU A 121 10.50 19.03 1.51
CA GLU A 121 9.46 19.99 1.09
C GLU A 121 8.22 19.95 1.98
N TYR A 122 8.02 18.88 2.72
CA TYR A 122 6.92 18.69 3.66
C TYR A 122 7.34 18.87 5.12
N GLY A 123 8.58 19.35 5.34
CA GLY A 123 9.16 19.55 6.68
C GLY A 123 9.48 18.24 7.39
N ILE A 124 9.83 17.20 6.62
CA ILE A 124 10.32 15.90 7.11
C ILE A 124 11.80 15.83 6.79
N ASP A 125 12.61 16.48 7.63
CA ASP A 125 14.07 16.61 7.41
C ASP A 125 14.88 15.58 8.23
N ASP A 126 14.31 15.09 9.33
CA ASP A 126 14.92 14.12 10.24
C ASP A 126 13.94 13.01 10.57
N TYR A 127 14.31 11.77 10.26
CA TYR A 127 13.53 10.57 10.48
C TYR A 127 14.44 9.35 10.62
N ASP A 128 13.98 8.36 11.34
CA ASP A 128 14.71 7.10 11.50
C ASP A 128 14.70 6.29 10.19
N ILE A 129 15.87 5.82 9.76
CA ILE A 129 15.99 4.95 8.59
C ILE A 129 15.58 3.53 9.01
N THR A 130 14.36 3.16 8.71
CA THR A 130 13.76 1.89 9.14
C THR A 130 12.68 1.40 8.18
N LEU A 131 12.50 0.08 8.12
CA LEU A 131 11.36 -0.57 7.46
C LEU A 131 10.10 -0.60 8.36
N GLY A 132 10.17 0.05 9.52
CA GLY A 132 9.12 0.01 10.53
C GLY A 132 9.19 -1.25 11.38
N ARG A 133 8.47 -1.23 12.52
CA ARG A 133 8.36 -2.35 13.46
C ARG A 133 6.94 -2.42 14.01
N ILE A 134 6.51 -3.64 14.31
CA ILE A 134 5.32 -3.86 15.12
C ILE A 134 5.77 -3.77 16.57
N ASP A 135 5.17 -2.88 17.34
CA ASP A 135 5.38 -2.85 18.79
C ASP A 135 4.62 -4.02 19.40
N ILE A 136 5.32 -5.14 19.60
CA ILE A 136 4.74 -6.39 20.08
C ILE A 136 4.30 -6.26 21.54
N ASP A 137 5.05 -5.53 22.35
CA ASP A 137 4.80 -5.39 23.78
C ASP A 137 3.57 -4.51 24.08
N ASN A 138 3.27 -3.56 23.18
CA ASN A 138 2.14 -2.62 23.33
C ASN A 138 1.17 -2.74 22.13
N ILE A 139 1.00 -3.93 21.59
CA ILE A 139 0.27 -4.14 20.32
C ILE A 139 -1.23 -3.82 20.44
N ASP A 140 -1.80 -3.86 21.60
CA ASP A 140 -3.19 -3.53 21.94
C ASP A 140 -3.34 -2.10 22.50
N ASP A 141 -2.25 -1.33 22.62
CA ASP A 141 -2.34 0.07 23.05
C ASP A 141 -3.02 0.93 21.97
N THR A 142 -4.03 1.65 22.40
CA THR A 142 -4.82 2.57 21.56
C THR A 142 -4.71 4.03 22.03
N SER A 143 -3.77 4.32 22.93
CA SER A 143 -3.59 5.66 23.52
C SER A 143 -3.37 6.73 22.47
N ASP A 144 -2.50 6.47 21.48
CA ASP A 144 -2.21 7.41 20.39
C ASP A 144 -3.45 7.73 19.56
N ILE A 145 -4.23 6.69 19.20
CA ILE A 145 -5.46 6.86 18.42
C ILE A 145 -6.47 7.69 19.21
N THR A 146 -6.60 7.40 20.52
CA THR A 146 -7.52 8.10 21.41
C THR A 146 -7.11 9.56 21.60
N ASP A 147 -5.80 9.84 21.65
CA ASP A 147 -5.25 11.20 21.73
C ASP A 147 -5.54 11.99 20.44
N TYR A 148 -5.35 11.38 19.26
CA TYR A 148 -5.70 12.02 17.99
C TYR A 148 -7.20 12.29 17.85
N ILE A 149 -8.06 11.38 18.29
CA ILE A 149 -9.52 11.59 18.32
C ILE A 149 -9.85 12.76 19.25
N THR A 150 -9.21 12.84 20.41
CA THR A 150 -9.42 13.92 21.37
C THR A 150 -8.99 15.27 20.79
N LYS A 151 -7.82 15.34 20.15
CA LYS A 151 -7.32 16.55 19.48
C LYS A 151 -8.22 16.95 18.30
N LEU A 152 -8.68 16.00 17.48
CA LEU A 152 -9.58 16.26 16.37
C LEU A 152 -10.93 16.83 16.87
N ASN A 153 -11.50 16.22 17.90
CA ASN A 153 -12.79 16.63 18.47
C ASN A 153 -12.74 18.00 19.19
N ALA A 154 -11.56 18.54 19.47
CA ALA A 154 -11.41 19.89 20.02
C ALA A 154 -11.72 20.99 18.98
N PHE A 155 -11.74 20.67 17.70
CA PHE A 155 -12.09 21.62 16.65
C PHE A 155 -13.62 21.66 16.42
N ASP A 156 -14.18 22.86 16.38
CA ASP A 156 -15.56 23.04 15.90
C ASP A 156 -15.62 22.93 14.37
N LYS A 157 -16.09 21.78 13.87
CA LYS A 157 -16.19 21.48 12.45
C LYS A 157 -16.95 22.58 11.69
N ALA A 158 -17.98 23.19 12.29
CA ALA A 158 -18.77 24.22 11.62
C ALA A 158 -17.98 25.51 11.32
N SER A 159 -16.91 25.74 12.11
CA SER A 159 -16.02 26.90 11.95
C SER A 159 -14.91 26.68 10.93
N LEU A 160 -14.71 25.44 10.43
CA LEU A 160 -13.69 25.08 9.47
C LEU A 160 -14.12 25.45 8.03
N SER A 161 -13.14 25.68 7.15
CA SER A 161 -13.41 25.82 5.72
C SER A 161 -13.99 24.51 5.14
N LYS A 162 -14.65 24.61 3.97
CA LYS A 162 -15.22 23.42 3.29
C LYS A 162 -14.20 22.30 3.07
N SER A 163 -12.98 22.65 2.68
CA SER A 163 -11.89 21.69 2.49
C SER A 163 -11.50 21.02 3.81
N GLN A 164 -11.33 21.82 4.87
CA GLN A 164 -11.00 21.33 6.18
C GLN A 164 -12.11 20.46 6.80
N GLN A 165 -13.40 20.79 6.53
CA GLN A 165 -14.52 19.93 6.96
C GLN A 165 -14.46 18.54 6.35
N ILE A 166 -14.07 18.44 5.06
CA ILE A 166 -13.87 17.15 4.38
C ILE A 166 -12.71 16.38 5.04
N THR A 167 -11.59 17.07 5.29
CA THR A 167 -10.44 16.46 5.97
C THR A 167 -10.80 15.99 7.38
N TYR A 168 -11.57 16.81 8.12
CA TYR A 168 -12.09 16.44 9.44
C TYR A 168 -12.92 15.16 9.37
N ASP A 169 -13.89 15.06 8.43
CA ASP A 169 -14.76 13.89 8.30
C ASP A 169 -13.97 12.63 7.96
N LEU A 170 -12.99 12.75 7.09
CA LEU A 170 -12.16 11.63 6.68
C LEU A 170 -11.24 11.16 7.80
N LEU A 171 -10.59 12.08 8.51
CA LEU A 171 -9.79 11.75 9.70
C LEU A 171 -10.65 11.14 10.81
N ASN A 172 -11.81 11.73 11.08
CA ASN A 172 -12.74 11.22 12.07
C ASN A 172 -13.16 9.77 11.73
N LYS A 173 -13.56 9.54 10.48
CA LYS A 173 -13.91 8.21 10.00
C LYS A 173 -12.75 7.23 10.14
N TYR A 174 -11.56 7.62 9.70
CA TYR A 174 -10.36 6.80 9.77
C TYR A 174 -10.00 6.42 11.22
N LEU A 175 -9.90 7.41 12.10
CA LEU A 175 -9.50 7.19 13.49
C LEU A 175 -10.50 6.31 14.25
N TYR A 176 -11.81 6.57 14.09
CA TYR A 176 -12.83 5.73 14.74
C TYR A 176 -12.90 4.33 14.14
N THR A 177 -12.74 4.15 12.84
CA THR A 177 -12.65 2.81 12.24
C THR A 177 -11.44 2.06 12.78
N THR A 178 -10.28 2.71 12.87
CA THR A 178 -9.07 2.11 13.43
C THR A 178 -9.27 1.72 14.90
N LEU A 179 -9.88 2.59 15.70
CA LEU A 179 -10.17 2.29 17.11
C LEU A 179 -11.15 1.14 17.27
N ASN A 180 -12.25 1.12 16.49
CA ASN A 180 -13.31 0.13 16.59
C ASN A 180 -12.87 -1.31 16.27
N TYR A 181 -11.82 -1.46 15.46
CA TYR A 181 -11.29 -2.76 15.06
C TYR A 181 -9.89 -3.03 15.60
N SER A 182 -9.44 -2.20 16.55
CA SER A 182 -8.08 -2.30 17.13
C SER A 182 -7.80 -3.62 17.82
N ASP A 183 -8.79 -4.20 18.45
CA ASP A 183 -8.72 -5.49 19.14
C ASP A 183 -8.58 -6.71 18.20
N LEU A 184 -8.80 -6.51 16.91
CA LEU A 184 -8.74 -7.58 15.88
C LEU A 184 -7.39 -7.68 15.17
N TYR A 185 -6.34 -7.06 15.70
CA TYR A 185 -5.02 -6.97 15.07
C TYR A 185 -4.40 -8.33 14.72
N LEU A 186 -4.68 -9.39 15.51
CA LEU A 186 -4.15 -10.73 15.26
C LEU A 186 -4.82 -11.44 14.04
N LEU A 187 -5.97 -10.97 13.56
CA LEU A 187 -6.58 -11.51 12.36
C LEU A 187 -5.92 -11.01 11.07
N ASN A 188 -5.10 -9.98 11.16
CA ASN A 188 -4.33 -9.47 10.04
C ASN A 188 -2.99 -10.20 9.90
N THR A 189 -2.51 -10.33 8.66
CA THR A 189 -1.14 -10.78 8.35
C THR A 189 -0.58 -10.00 7.16
N ASP A 190 0.72 -9.69 7.21
CA ASP A 190 1.44 -9.08 6.11
C ASP A 190 2.05 -10.12 5.17
N LEU A 191 2.04 -11.39 5.57
CA LEU A 191 2.52 -12.52 4.78
C LEU A 191 1.35 -13.19 4.08
N THR A 192 1.23 -13.00 2.78
CA THR A 192 0.18 -13.60 1.94
C THR A 192 0.77 -14.11 0.63
N PRO A 193 0.17 -15.12 -0.01
CA PRO A 193 0.71 -15.71 -1.24
C PRO A 193 0.83 -14.74 -2.41
N THR A 194 -0.04 -13.75 -2.53
CA THR A 194 -0.14 -12.91 -3.74
C THR A 194 0.30 -11.47 -3.56
N ILE A 195 0.12 -10.91 -2.38
CA ILE A 195 0.37 -9.48 -2.07
C ILE A 195 1.10 -9.32 -0.73
N GLY A 196 1.74 -10.38 -0.23
CA GLY A 196 2.49 -10.30 1.01
C GLY A 196 3.75 -9.46 0.89
N ILE A 197 4.19 -8.91 2.02
CA ILE A 197 5.39 -8.05 2.07
C ILE A 197 6.64 -8.77 1.55
N GLN A 198 6.72 -10.10 1.70
CA GLN A 198 7.82 -10.89 1.15
C GLN A 198 7.95 -10.77 -0.36
N ILE A 199 6.83 -10.53 -1.09
CA ILE A 199 6.82 -10.33 -2.54
C ILE A 199 6.96 -8.85 -2.89
N GLN A 200 6.37 -7.96 -2.09
CA GLN A 200 6.36 -6.52 -2.37
C GLN A 200 7.69 -5.85 -2.06
N LEU A 201 8.42 -6.31 -1.05
CA LEU A 201 9.66 -5.68 -0.59
C LEU A 201 10.70 -5.53 -1.72
N PRO A 202 11.02 -6.58 -2.53
CA PRO A 202 11.93 -6.42 -3.66
C PRO A 202 11.46 -5.37 -4.68
N LEU A 203 10.14 -5.30 -4.91
CA LEU A 203 9.55 -4.33 -5.83
C LEU A 203 9.71 -2.90 -5.30
N LEU A 204 9.40 -2.67 -4.03
CA LEU A 204 9.55 -1.36 -3.38
C LEU A 204 11.01 -0.88 -3.43
N PHE A 205 11.97 -1.76 -3.16
CA PHE A 205 13.39 -1.45 -3.32
C PHE A 205 13.76 -1.14 -4.79
N SER A 206 13.18 -1.84 -5.75
CA SER A 206 13.46 -1.58 -7.16
C SER A 206 12.92 -0.23 -7.65
N GLU A 207 11.90 0.31 -6.99
CA GLU A 207 11.24 1.58 -7.32
C GLU A 207 11.76 2.78 -6.48
N TYR A 208 12.62 2.52 -5.48
CA TYR A 208 13.19 3.56 -4.62
C TYR A 208 13.98 4.59 -5.44
N THR A 209 13.71 5.88 -5.28
CA THR A 209 14.30 6.94 -6.11
C THR A 209 15.57 7.50 -5.47
N PHE A 210 16.62 7.72 -6.28
CA PHE A 210 17.87 8.36 -5.86
C PHE A 210 17.92 9.77 -6.45
N MET A 211 17.69 10.79 -5.63
CA MET A 211 17.78 12.20 -6.01
C MET A 211 19.12 12.80 -5.58
N GLU A 212 19.70 12.31 -4.49
CA GLU A 212 20.97 12.72 -3.93
C GLU A 212 21.74 11.54 -3.33
N LYS A 213 22.99 11.81 -2.91
CA LYS A 213 23.87 10.78 -2.32
C LYS A 213 23.27 10.15 -1.06
N LYS A 214 22.58 10.94 -0.23
CA LYS A 214 21.92 10.49 0.99
C LYS A 214 20.91 9.37 0.71
N ASP A 215 20.13 9.46 -0.38
CA ASP A 215 19.14 8.44 -0.73
C ASP A 215 19.79 7.08 -1.03
N VAL A 216 21.00 7.08 -1.62
CA VAL A 216 21.74 5.84 -1.87
C VAL A 216 22.23 5.22 -0.55
N GLU A 217 22.66 6.05 0.38
CA GLU A 217 23.12 5.63 1.71
C GLU A 217 21.94 5.07 2.55
N GLU A 218 20.80 5.74 2.53
CA GLU A 218 19.57 5.31 3.19
C GLU A 218 19.04 3.99 2.62
N TYR A 219 19.04 3.84 1.29
CA TYR A 219 18.66 2.59 0.63
C TYR A 219 19.49 1.39 1.13
N ILE A 220 20.83 1.55 1.22
CA ILE A 220 21.71 0.48 1.70
C ILE A 220 21.46 0.19 3.19
N GLN A 221 21.17 1.21 3.98
CA GLN A 221 20.80 1.04 5.38
C GLN A 221 19.46 0.31 5.52
N LEU A 222 18.47 0.61 4.69
CA LEU A 222 17.19 -0.10 4.66
C LEU A 222 17.34 -1.57 4.25
N LEU A 223 18.22 -1.88 3.29
CA LEU A 223 18.55 -3.28 2.97
C LEU A 223 19.16 -4.01 4.17
N SER A 224 20.00 -3.30 4.94
CA SER A 224 20.63 -3.87 6.15
C SER A 224 19.64 -4.01 7.33
N ASP A 225 18.44 -3.46 7.20
CA ASP A 225 17.35 -3.59 8.20
C ASP A 225 16.38 -4.75 7.90
N VAL A 226 16.49 -5.41 6.74
CA VAL A 226 15.53 -6.42 6.27
C VAL A 226 15.44 -7.62 7.21
N ASP A 227 16.56 -8.15 7.70
CA ASP A 227 16.55 -9.30 8.64
C ASP A 227 15.91 -8.90 9.98
N GLY A 228 16.20 -7.72 10.50
CA GLY A 228 15.55 -7.20 11.70
C GLY A 228 14.05 -6.99 11.52
N TYR A 229 13.63 -6.48 10.37
CA TYR A 229 12.21 -6.31 10.02
C TYR A 229 11.48 -7.66 9.95
N PHE A 230 12.05 -8.64 9.24
CA PHE A 230 11.43 -9.96 9.12
C PHE A 230 11.41 -10.72 10.45
N ASN A 231 12.43 -10.58 11.31
CA ASN A 231 12.42 -11.17 12.65
C ASN A 231 11.27 -10.60 13.50
N ASN A 232 11.06 -9.29 13.49
CA ASN A 232 9.92 -8.67 14.19
C ASN A 232 8.57 -9.13 13.62
N LEU A 233 8.47 -9.31 12.30
CA LEU A 233 7.27 -9.86 11.69
C LEU A 233 7.03 -11.33 12.11
N LEU A 234 8.09 -12.12 12.24
CA LEU A 234 8.00 -13.51 12.72
C LEU A 234 7.59 -13.57 14.19
N GLU A 235 8.00 -12.65 15.04
CA GLU A 235 7.51 -12.54 16.42
C GLU A 235 5.99 -12.32 16.44
N PHE A 236 5.48 -11.46 15.56
CA PHE A 236 4.04 -11.26 15.40
C PHE A 236 3.32 -12.53 14.90
N GLU A 237 3.87 -13.22 13.90
CA GLU A 237 3.30 -14.47 13.40
C GLU A 237 3.34 -15.58 14.47
N ALA A 238 4.33 -15.57 15.37
CA ALA A 238 4.37 -16.48 16.51
C ALA A 238 3.18 -16.23 17.48
N LEU A 239 2.84 -14.98 17.78
CA LEU A 239 1.65 -14.67 18.56
C LEU A 239 0.37 -15.18 17.88
N ARG A 240 0.26 -15.04 16.56
CA ARG A 240 -0.87 -15.54 15.77
C ARG A 240 -0.93 -17.07 15.82
N SER A 241 0.23 -17.74 15.74
CA SER A 241 0.36 -19.20 15.83
C SER A 241 -0.19 -19.75 17.17
N VAL A 242 0.16 -19.10 18.29
CA VAL A 242 -0.36 -19.48 19.61
C VAL A 242 -1.88 -19.38 19.70
N ARG A 243 -2.50 -18.47 18.96
CA ARG A 243 -3.97 -18.29 18.88
C ARG A 243 -4.63 -19.15 17.81
N GLY A 244 -3.86 -19.93 17.06
CA GLY A 244 -4.36 -20.73 15.94
C GLY A 244 -4.75 -19.90 14.71
N TYR A 245 -4.22 -18.68 14.57
CA TYR A 245 -4.57 -17.71 13.52
C TYR A 245 -3.56 -17.68 12.36
N THR A 246 -2.65 -18.65 12.29
CA THR A 246 -1.76 -18.80 11.15
C THR A 246 -2.53 -19.05 9.85
N LEU A 247 -1.88 -18.84 8.72
CA LEU A 247 -2.40 -19.28 7.43
C LEU A 247 -2.56 -20.81 7.44
N SER A 248 -3.43 -21.35 6.59
CA SER A 248 -3.49 -22.79 6.34
C SER A 248 -2.15 -23.31 5.80
N ASP A 249 -1.87 -24.60 5.98
CA ASP A 249 -0.61 -25.20 5.54
C ASP A 249 -0.34 -24.99 4.05
N ASP A 250 -1.38 -25.08 3.20
CA ASP A 250 -1.27 -24.83 1.76
C ASP A 250 -0.84 -23.38 1.47
N LEU A 251 -1.44 -22.40 2.15
CA LEU A 251 -1.08 -20.98 1.99
C LEU A 251 0.30 -20.67 2.58
N LEU A 252 0.69 -21.32 3.69
CA LEU A 252 2.06 -21.24 4.22
C LEU A 252 3.06 -21.77 3.21
N ASP A 253 2.77 -22.89 2.53
CA ASP A 253 3.64 -23.46 1.50
C ASP A 253 3.83 -22.50 0.32
N GLU A 254 2.78 -21.81 -0.11
CA GLU A 254 2.89 -20.80 -1.16
C GLU A 254 3.76 -19.61 -0.72
N VAL A 255 3.59 -19.11 0.52
CA VAL A 255 4.42 -18.02 1.07
C VAL A 255 5.87 -18.48 1.20
N ILE A 256 6.13 -19.65 1.74
CA ILE A 256 7.48 -20.24 1.86
C ILE A 256 8.13 -20.41 0.49
N SER A 257 7.37 -20.88 -0.50
CA SER A 257 7.86 -21.04 -1.88
C SER A 257 8.26 -19.71 -2.50
N SER A 258 7.47 -18.66 -2.29
CA SER A 258 7.81 -17.31 -2.76
C SER A 258 9.06 -16.77 -2.07
N CYS A 259 9.17 -16.91 -0.75
CA CYS A 259 10.36 -16.53 0.01
C CYS A 259 11.61 -17.26 -0.50
N LYS A 260 11.50 -18.57 -0.78
CA LYS A 260 12.61 -19.36 -1.31
C LYS A 260 13.05 -18.88 -2.69
N SER A 261 12.10 -18.64 -3.60
CA SER A 261 12.41 -18.12 -4.94
C SER A 261 13.16 -16.78 -4.88
N ILE A 262 12.77 -15.91 -3.95
CA ILE A 262 13.43 -14.62 -3.77
C ILE A 262 14.81 -14.79 -3.14
N ALA A 263 14.95 -15.60 -2.10
CA ALA A 263 16.25 -15.88 -1.47
C ALA A 263 17.26 -16.47 -2.45
N ASP A 264 16.81 -17.43 -3.28
CA ASP A 264 17.64 -18.13 -4.27
C ASP A 264 18.15 -17.14 -5.37
N SER A 265 17.39 -16.09 -5.70
CA SER A 265 17.74 -15.13 -6.75
C SER A 265 18.24 -13.78 -6.22
N ALA A 266 18.18 -13.52 -4.92
CA ALA A 266 18.54 -12.22 -4.35
C ALA A 266 19.99 -11.81 -4.61
N GLY A 267 20.91 -12.79 -4.63
CA GLY A 267 22.34 -12.60 -4.89
C GLY A 267 22.72 -12.56 -6.37
N ASP A 268 21.78 -12.70 -7.30
CA ASP A 268 22.07 -12.71 -8.73
C ASP A 268 22.53 -11.32 -9.20
N ALA A 269 23.64 -11.25 -9.93
CA ALA A 269 24.21 -9.99 -10.42
C ALA A 269 23.23 -9.19 -11.34
N GLU A 270 22.34 -9.89 -12.06
CA GLU A 270 21.29 -9.32 -12.89
C GLU A 270 19.94 -9.28 -12.16
N GLY A 271 19.91 -9.68 -10.88
CA GLY A 271 18.70 -9.80 -10.08
C GLY A 271 18.12 -8.46 -9.62
N MET A 272 16.94 -8.55 -8.96
CA MET A 272 16.16 -7.37 -8.58
C MET A 272 16.89 -6.50 -7.54
N PHE A 273 17.64 -7.07 -6.60
CA PHE A 273 18.36 -6.30 -5.58
C PHE A 273 19.72 -5.78 -6.06
N ILE A 274 20.47 -6.58 -6.81
CA ILE A 274 21.83 -6.20 -7.24
C ILE A 274 21.80 -5.56 -8.62
N GLY A 275 21.20 -6.19 -9.62
CA GLY A 275 21.21 -5.70 -11.00
C GLY A 275 20.49 -4.36 -11.17
N THR A 276 19.29 -4.21 -10.59
CA THR A 276 18.55 -2.93 -10.68
C THR A 276 19.26 -1.80 -9.93
N PHE A 277 19.84 -2.08 -8.76
CA PHE A 277 20.62 -1.09 -8.02
C PHE A 277 21.85 -0.65 -8.82
N ASN A 278 22.64 -1.61 -9.32
CA ASN A 278 23.85 -1.33 -10.08
C ASN A 278 23.56 -0.47 -11.32
N SER A 279 22.52 -0.82 -12.09
CA SER A 279 22.11 -0.06 -13.26
C SER A 279 21.70 1.38 -12.89
N ARG A 280 20.92 1.57 -11.82
CA ARG A 280 20.49 2.90 -11.39
C ARG A 280 21.64 3.75 -10.87
N VAL A 281 22.56 3.16 -10.10
CA VAL A 281 23.75 3.86 -9.57
C VAL A 281 24.67 4.28 -10.71
N ASP A 282 24.80 3.48 -11.79
CA ASP A 282 25.60 3.85 -12.96
C ASP A 282 25.10 5.13 -13.64
N ASP A 283 23.79 5.36 -13.63
CA ASP A 283 23.17 6.53 -14.26
C ASP A 283 23.26 7.81 -13.39
N LEU A 284 23.69 7.72 -12.11
CA LEU A 284 23.76 8.87 -11.22
C LEU A 284 24.95 9.78 -11.59
N ILE A 285 24.64 11.03 -11.93
CA ILE A 285 25.66 12.03 -12.35
C ILE A 285 26.33 12.75 -11.17
N PHE A 286 25.76 12.66 -9.97
CA PHE A 286 26.26 13.29 -8.76
C PHE A 286 27.24 12.40 -7.98
N LEU A 287 27.51 11.16 -8.44
CA LEU A 287 28.49 10.25 -7.86
C LEU A 287 29.70 10.08 -8.78
N THR A 288 30.88 10.00 -8.18
CA THR A 288 32.11 9.60 -8.88
C THR A 288 32.12 8.09 -9.13
N ASP A 289 32.92 7.61 -10.08
CA ASP A 289 33.07 6.18 -10.40
C ASP A 289 33.55 5.37 -9.18
N ASP A 290 34.43 5.94 -8.35
CA ASP A 290 34.92 5.31 -7.13
C ASP A 290 33.75 5.15 -6.11
N GLU A 291 32.93 6.18 -5.91
CA GLU A 291 31.74 6.10 -5.03
C GLU A 291 30.73 5.08 -5.54
N LYS A 292 30.46 5.06 -6.84
CA LYS A 292 29.58 4.06 -7.46
C LYS A 292 30.04 2.63 -7.16
N ASN A 293 31.33 2.37 -7.31
CA ASN A 293 31.91 1.05 -7.01
C ASN A 293 31.78 0.70 -5.52
N VAL A 294 31.99 1.66 -4.63
CA VAL A 294 31.81 1.46 -3.18
C VAL A 294 30.36 1.12 -2.85
N TYR A 295 29.39 1.90 -3.36
CA TYR A 295 27.97 1.65 -3.09
C TYR A 295 27.47 0.32 -3.67
N LYS A 296 27.91 -0.07 -4.88
CA LYS A 296 27.59 -1.38 -5.46
C LYS A 296 28.07 -2.51 -4.57
N LYS A 297 29.30 -2.38 -4.02
CA LYS A 297 29.83 -3.39 -3.09
C LYS A 297 29.06 -3.42 -1.77
N GLN A 298 28.72 -2.27 -1.22
CA GLN A 298 27.92 -2.19 0.01
C GLN A 298 26.50 -2.77 -0.19
N ASN A 299 25.88 -2.52 -1.35
CA ASN A 299 24.59 -3.13 -1.70
C ASN A 299 24.68 -4.65 -1.78
N GLU A 300 25.70 -5.19 -2.48
CA GLU A 300 25.93 -6.63 -2.55
C GLU A 300 26.11 -7.23 -1.15
N ASP A 301 26.93 -6.60 -0.30
CA ASP A 301 27.19 -7.03 1.06
C ASP A 301 25.91 -7.01 1.93
N ALA A 302 25.07 -5.96 1.79
CA ALA A 302 23.79 -5.88 2.50
C ALA A 302 22.82 -6.98 2.06
N VAL A 303 22.74 -7.26 0.76
CA VAL A 303 21.89 -8.34 0.24
C VAL A 303 22.33 -9.70 0.78
N ILE A 304 23.63 -9.98 0.76
CA ILE A 304 24.19 -11.27 1.22
C ILE A 304 24.03 -11.43 2.73
N ASN A 305 24.26 -10.37 3.51
CA ASN A 305 24.33 -10.47 4.96
C ASN A 305 23.00 -10.23 5.68
N HIS A 306 22.00 -9.58 5.03
CA HIS A 306 20.74 -9.20 5.65
C HIS A 306 19.52 -9.69 4.87
N VAL A 307 19.45 -9.44 3.54
CA VAL A 307 18.27 -9.82 2.76
C VAL A 307 18.13 -11.33 2.69
N ILE A 308 19.15 -12.04 2.23
CA ILE A 308 19.12 -13.51 2.12
C ILE A 308 18.88 -14.20 3.48
N PRO A 309 19.59 -13.83 4.57
CA PRO A 309 19.30 -14.36 5.89
C PRO A 309 17.88 -14.07 6.39
N GLY A 310 17.36 -12.88 6.15
CA GLY A 310 15.99 -12.51 6.50
C GLY A 310 14.95 -13.41 5.82
N TYR A 311 15.05 -13.64 4.50
CA TYR A 311 14.18 -14.57 3.80
C TYR A 311 14.34 -16.02 4.29
N ASN A 312 15.56 -16.46 4.61
CA ASN A 312 15.80 -17.79 5.16
C ASN A 312 15.17 -17.96 6.56
N ALA A 313 15.15 -16.90 7.37
CA ALA A 313 14.44 -16.90 8.65
C ALA A 313 12.93 -17.05 8.44
N LEU A 314 12.32 -16.33 7.46
CA LEU A 314 10.92 -16.51 7.08
C LEU A 314 10.63 -17.97 6.70
N ILE A 315 11.42 -18.54 5.80
CA ILE A 315 11.24 -19.93 5.33
C ILE A 315 11.24 -20.92 6.49
N THR A 316 12.25 -20.81 7.37
CA THR A 316 12.45 -21.77 8.45
C THR A 316 11.38 -21.64 9.52
N THR A 317 11.06 -20.41 9.93
CA THR A 317 10.13 -20.17 11.03
C THR A 317 8.68 -20.42 10.60
N LEU A 318 8.28 -19.99 9.39
CA LEU A 318 6.94 -20.26 8.88
C LEU A 318 6.69 -21.77 8.70
N ALA A 319 7.70 -22.53 8.30
CA ALA A 319 7.58 -23.97 8.22
C ALA A 319 7.28 -24.62 9.59
N SER A 320 7.77 -24.05 10.69
CA SER A 320 7.48 -24.52 12.05
C SER A 320 6.06 -24.23 12.52
N PHE A 321 5.35 -23.30 11.87
CA PHE A 321 3.95 -22.96 12.20
C PHE A 321 2.93 -23.85 11.50
N LYS A 322 3.34 -24.75 10.63
CA LYS A 322 2.43 -25.72 10.00
C LYS A 322 1.69 -26.57 11.05
N GLY A 323 0.42 -26.80 10.79
CA GLY A 323 -0.46 -27.54 11.69
C GLY A 323 -0.96 -26.72 12.90
N THR A 324 -0.58 -25.46 13.05
CA THR A 324 -1.06 -24.60 14.15
C THR A 324 -2.36 -23.87 13.84
N ASN A 325 -2.78 -23.80 12.57
CA ASN A 325 -4.07 -23.22 12.20
C ASN A 325 -5.22 -24.03 12.77
N GLN A 326 -6.11 -23.38 13.50
CA GLN A 326 -7.29 -24.01 14.12
C GLN A 326 -8.58 -23.72 13.36
N TYR A 327 -8.56 -22.84 12.36
CA TYR A 327 -9.72 -22.33 11.66
C TYR A 327 -9.57 -22.51 10.15
N SER A 328 -10.19 -23.53 9.60
CA SER A 328 -10.17 -23.82 8.16
C SER A 328 -11.30 -23.14 7.42
N GLY A 329 -11.13 -22.93 6.11
CA GLY A 329 -12.20 -22.48 5.21
C GLY A 329 -12.39 -20.97 5.14
N GLY A 330 -11.47 -20.19 5.65
CA GLY A 330 -11.44 -18.74 5.50
C GLY A 330 -11.81 -17.95 6.76
N ILE A 331 -11.68 -16.62 6.66
CA ILE A 331 -11.80 -15.70 7.80
C ILE A 331 -13.15 -15.78 8.53
N CYS A 332 -14.24 -16.17 7.85
CA CYS A 332 -15.56 -16.31 8.45
C CYS A 332 -15.64 -17.38 9.55
N ASN A 333 -14.67 -18.31 9.60
CA ASN A 333 -14.60 -19.36 10.62
C ASN A 333 -13.74 -18.95 11.83
N TYR A 334 -13.05 -17.81 11.76
CA TYR A 334 -12.28 -17.30 12.87
C TYR A 334 -13.19 -16.59 13.88
N PRO A 335 -12.87 -16.63 15.19
CA PRO A 335 -13.54 -15.76 16.15
C PRO A 335 -13.46 -14.31 15.67
N ASP A 336 -14.60 -13.61 15.71
CA ASP A 336 -14.75 -12.24 15.22
C ASP A 336 -14.38 -12.03 13.74
N GLY A 337 -14.24 -13.10 12.94
CA GLY A 337 -13.85 -13.02 11.55
C GLY A 337 -14.83 -12.23 10.68
N ALA A 338 -16.14 -12.32 10.94
CA ALA A 338 -17.14 -11.49 10.27
C ALA A 338 -16.95 -10.02 10.59
N ARG A 339 -16.75 -9.67 11.86
CA ARG A 339 -16.47 -8.28 12.31
C ARG A 339 -15.15 -7.75 11.72
N TYR A 340 -14.13 -8.60 11.64
CA TYR A 340 -12.88 -8.23 10.97
C TYR A 340 -13.09 -7.93 9.48
N PHE A 341 -13.87 -8.76 8.78
CA PHE A 341 -14.18 -8.55 7.37
C PHE A 341 -14.99 -7.26 7.13
N GLU A 342 -15.95 -6.95 8.01
CA GLU A 342 -16.67 -5.68 8.00
C GLU A 342 -15.70 -4.49 8.18
N GLY A 343 -14.75 -4.59 9.12
CA GLY A 343 -13.70 -3.59 9.30
C GLY A 343 -12.82 -3.39 8.08
N LEU A 344 -12.47 -4.47 7.37
CA LEU A 344 -11.74 -4.38 6.10
C LEU A 344 -12.58 -3.66 5.03
N LEU A 345 -13.86 -4.01 4.88
CA LEU A 345 -14.75 -3.34 3.93
C LEU A 345 -14.92 -1.86 4.26
N GLU A 346 -15.10 -1.53 5.53
CA GLU A 346 -15.20 -0.15 5.98
C GLU A 346 -13.92 0.66 5.70
N SER A 347 -12.76 0.07 5.98
CA SER A 347 -11.45 0.71 5.74
C SER A 347 -11.16 0.88 4.24
N CYS A 348 -11.49 -0.13 3.42
CA CYS A 348 -11.18 -0.12 1.98
C CYS A 348 -12.18 0.70 1.15
N LEU A 349 -13.46 0.66 1.52
CA LEU A 349 -14.54 1.26 0.72
C LEU A 349 -15.07 2.57 1.33
N GLY A 350 -14.70 2.89 2.56
CA GLY A 350 -15.20 4.05 3.29
C GLY A 350 -16.68 3.96 3.68
N TRP A 351 -17.32 2.78 3.52
CA TRP A 351 -18.74 2.54 3.79
C TRP A 351 -18.94 1.61 4.97
N SER A 352 -19.78 2.03 5.91
CA SER A 352 -20.25 1.18 7.03
C SER A 352 -21.55 0.49 6.63
N LYS A 353 -21.45 -0.61 5.89
CA LYS A 353 -22.57 -1.46 5.50
C LYS A 353 -22.35 -2.87 6.03
N SER A 354 -23.45 -3.58 6.32
CA SER A 354 -23.38 -5.00 6.65
C SER A 354 -22.93 -5.83 5.43
N ILE A 355 -22.45 -7.04 5.69
CA ILE A 355 -22.04 -7.99 4.64
C ILE A 355 -23.24 -8.29 3.70
N ASP A 356 -24.44 -8.41 4.25
CA ASP A 356 -25.66 -8.66 3.46
C ASP A 356 -25.98 -7.48 2.52
N GLU A 357 -25.87 -6.24 3.00
CA GLU A 357 -26.05 -5.06 2.15
C GLU A 357 -25.02 -4.98 1.02
N TYR A 358 -23.77 -5.40 1.25
CA TYR A 358 -22.75 -5.50 0.21
C TYR A 358 -23.09 -6.59 -0.80
N ASN A 359 -23.57 -7.75 -0.36
CA ASN A 359 -23.98 -8.85 -1.23
C ASN A 359 -25.16 -8.44 -2.11
N ASP A 360 -26.19 -7.79 -1.55
CA ASP A 360 -27.32 -7.28 -2.32
C ASP A 360 -26.89 -6.26 -3.39
N LEU A 361 -25.94 -5.38 -3.03
CA LEU A 361 -25.38 -4.41 -3.96
C LEU A 361 -24.63 -5.10 -5.10
N LEU A 362 -23.75 -6.06 -4.79
CA LEU A 362 -23.00 -6.85 -5.77
C LEU A 362 -23.94 -7.60 -6.71
N ASP A 363 -24.97 -8.25 -6.17
CA ASP A 363 -25.99 -8.95 -6.95
C ASP A 363 -26.73 -8.02 -7.90
N SER A 364 -27.07 -6.82 -7.45
CA SER A 364 -27.69 -5.80 -8.29
C SER A 364 -26.80 -5.38 -9.47
N TYR A 365 -25.52 -5.19 -9.21
CA TYR A 365 -24.51 -4.88 -10.26
C TYR A 365 -24.34 -6.05 -11.24
N ILE A 366 -24.19 -7.29 -10.75
CA ILE A 366 -24.05 -8.48 -11.59
C ILE A 366 -25.26 -8.60 -12.53
N ARG A 367 -26.49 -8.44 -12.00
CA ARG A 367 -27.72 -8.47 -12.82
C ARG A 367 -27.73 -7.37 -13.87
N SER A 368 -27.37 -6.12 -13.51
CA SER A 368 -27.38 -5.00 -14.43
C SER A 368 -26.35 -5.18 -15.56
N TYR A 369 -25.15 -5.65 -15.23
CA TYR A 369 -24.11 -5.95 -16.22
C TYR A 369 -24.48 -7.14 -17.11
N SER A 370 -25.09 -8.18 -16.56
CA SER A 370 -25.56 -9.33 -17.35
C SER A 370 -26.61 -8.93 -18.38
N ILE A 371 -27.52 -8.03 -18.01
CA ILE A 371 -28.52 -7.47 -18.93
C ILE A 371 -27.84 -6.63 -20.01
N ALA A 372 -26.91 -5.75 -19.65
CA ALA A 372 -26.17 -4.90 -20.60
C ALA A 372 -25.37 -5.73 -21.59
N VAL A 373 -24.66 -6.77 -21.13
CA VAL A 373 -23.89 -7.69 -22.00
C VAL A 373 -24.82 -8.47 -22.91
N SER A 374 -25.95 -8.97 -22.42
CA SER A 374 -26.93 -9.67 -23.24
C SER A 374 -27.51 -8.79 -24.34
N TYR A 375 -27.78 -7.52 -24.01
CA TYR A 375 -28.28 -6.54 -24.98
C TYR A 375 -27.22 -6.24 -26.08
N THR A 376 -25.96 -6.01 -25.69
CA THR A 376 -24.87 -5.75 -26.65
C THR A 376 -24.60 -6.98 -27.54
N HIS A 377 -24.71 -8.18 -26.98
CA HIS A 377 -24.52 -9.42 -27.73
C HIS A 377 -25.63 -9.66 -28.77
N LEU A 378 -26.90 -9.48 -28.37
CA LEU A 378 -28.06 -9.54 -29.29
C LEU A 378 -27.93 -8.50 -30.41
N ARG A 379 -27.57 -7.26 -30.09
CA ARG A 379 -27.41 -6.20 -31.08
C ARG A 379 -26.27 -6.46 -32.06
N ALA A 380 -25.17 -7.08 -31.62
CA ALA A 380 -24.07 -7.49 -32.48
C ALA A 380 -24.49 -8.59 -33.49
N HIS A 381 -25.38 -9.50 -33.08
CA HIS A 381 -25.95 -10.50 -33.98
C HIS A 381 -26.92 -9.90 -34.99
N GLU A 382 -27.76 -8.93 -34.61
CA GLU A 382 -28.68 -8.24 -35.51
C GLU A 382 -27.90 -7.46 -36.59
N THR A 383 -26.85 -6.72 -36.22
CA THR A 383 -26.04 -5.98 -37.18
C THR A 383 -25.24 -6.89 -38.12
N GLY A 384 -24.85 -8.08 -37.69
CA GLY A 384 -24.23 -9.11 -38.55
C GLY A 384 -25.19 -9.69 -39.58
N ALA A 385 -26.50 -9.75 -39.30
CA ALA A 385 -27.50 -10.29 -40.22
C ALA A 385 -27.89 -9.31 -41.35
N TYR A 386 -27.59 -8.01 -41.24
CA TYR A 386 -27.83 -6.99 -42.27
C TYR A 386 -26.65 -6.77 -43.20
N LEU A 387 -25.55 -7.52 -43.08
CA LEU A 387 -24.34 -7.42 -43.91
C LEU A 387 -24.18 -8.60 -44.90
N VAL A 388 -25.23 -9.38 -45.13
CA VAL A 388 -25.26 -10.47 -46.17
C VAL A 388 -26.19 -10.09 -47.30
#